data_637f32d683050155c353e00a671d3be7
#
_entry.id   637f32d683050155c353e00a671d3be7
#
_cell.length_a   1.000
_cell.length_b   1.000
_cell.length_c   1.000
_cell.angle_alpha   90.00
_cell.angle_beta   90.00
_cell.angle_gamma   90.00
#
_symmetry.space_group_name_H-M   'P 1'
#
loop_
_entity.id
_entity.type
_entity.pdbx_description
1 polymer ?
#
loop_
_entity_poly.entity_id
_entity_poly.type
_entity_poly.pdbx_seq_one_letter_code
_entity_poly.pdbx_strand_id
1 'polypeptide(L)'
;MSKYPCLRINFKFIFTFFATAFSVVVFAQQQPKNDFWQNMQFGGGFGLSVGSGFTNVSVAPSAIYKFNDIFAAGVGLQGSYIEVDDRDVNYISYIYGGSLIGLVNPIDKIQLSAELEQLRVNQEFPDFDGKDNFWNTALYLGAGYYTGNVTVGIRYNVLFNRNDLVYNEAFMPFVRVYF
;
A
#
# COMPACT_ATOMS: atom_id res chain seq x y z
N MET A 1 -34.26 -4.64 15.27
CA MET A 1 -34.44 -3.48 14.38
C MET A 1 -33.08 -2.79 14.28
N SER A 2 -32.32 -3.15 13.27
CA SER A 2 -30.95 -2.64 13.06
C SER A 2 -31.02 -1.28 12.36
N LYS A 3 -30.52 -0.23 13.03
CA LYS A 3 -30.29 1.09 12.44
C LYS A 3 -28.80 1.20 12.06
N TYR A 4 -28.46 0.75 10.88
CA TYR A 4 -27.16 1.13 10.29
C TYR A 4 -27.31 2.55 9.72
N PRO A 5 -26.46 3.51 10.11
CA PRO A 5 -26.42 4.79 9.41
C PRO A 5 -25.81 4.55 8.02
N CYS A 6 -26.67 4.55 7.01
CA CYS A 6 -26.23 4.53 5.63
C CYS A 6 -25.35 5.78 5.39
N LEU A 7 -24.04 5.60 5.26
CA LEU A 7 -23.11 6.66 4.94
C LEU A 7 -23.42 7.12 3.49
N ARG A 8 -24.31 8.10 3.35
CA ARG A 8 -24.54 8.76 2.07
C ARG A 8 -23.29 9.56 1.70
N ILE A 9 -22.34 8.88 1.08
CA ILE A 9 -21.20 9.55 0.45
C ILE A 9 -21.75 10.43 -0.66
N ASN A 10 -21.68 11.74 -0.46
CA ASN A 10 -22.22 12.71 -1.40
C ASN A 10 -21.29 12.70 -2.63
N PHE A 11 -21.76 12.21 -3.75
CA PHE A 11 -21.02 12.11 -5.02
C PHE A 11 -20.35 13.44 -5.42
N LYS A 12 -20.93 14.56 -5.00
CA LYS A 12 -20.35 15.91 -5.18
C LYS A 12 -19.00 16.07 -4.44
N PHE A 13 -18.84 15.51 -3.25
CA PHE A 13 -17.55 15.59 -2.51
C PHE A 13 -16.46 14.75 -3.16
N ILE A 14 -16.81 13.57 -3.69
CA ILE A 14 -15.85 12.74 -4.44
C ILE A 14 -15.40 13.46 -5.70
N PHE A 15 -16.33 14.03 -6.45
CA PHE A 15 -16.02 14.76 -7.69
C PHE A 15 -15.17 16.02 -7.41
N THR A 16 -15.48 16.77 -6.34
CA THR A 16 -14.69 17.94 -5.95
C THR A 16 -13.28 17.54 -5.51
N PHE A 17 -13.14 16.45 -4.77
CA PHE A 17 -11.82 15.94 -4.34
C PHE A 17 -10.98 15.50 -5.56
N PHE A 18 -11.58 14.81 -6.52
CA PHE A 18 -10.89 14.41 -7.75
C PHE A 18 -10.52 15.63 -8.61
N ALA A 19 -11.40 16.62 -8.72
CA ALA A 19 -11.12 17.84 -9.47
C ALA A 19 -10.00 18.68 -8.86
N THR A 20 -9.93 18.78 -7.53
CA THR A 20 -8.84 19.47 -6.81
C THR A 20 -7.52 18.70 -6.89
N ALA A 21 -7.55 17.36 -6.80
CA ALA A 21 -6.36 16.54 -6.98
C ALA A 21 -5.79 16.66 -8.40
N PHE A 22 -6.65 16.74 -9.42
CA PHE A 22 -6.24 16.90 -10.81
C PHE A 22 -5.64 18.29 -11.09
N SER A 23 -6.14 19.35 -10.45
CA SER A 23 -5.59 20.70 -10.62
C SER A 23 -4.20 20.86 -9.99
N VAL A 24 -3.86 20.13 -8.92
CA VAL A 24 -2.52 20.15 -8.31
C VAL A 24 -1.47 19.55 -9.26
N VAL A 25 -1.85 18.53 -10.04
CA VAL A 25 -0.93 17.89 -11.01
C VAL A 25 -0.57 18.83 -12.15
N VAL A 26 -1.48 19.71 -12.58
CA VAL A 26 -1.24 20.66 -13.69
C VAL A 26 -0.27 21.78 -13.29
N PHE A 27 -0.28 22.22 -12.03
CA PHE A 27 0.65 23.26 -11.56
C PHE A 27 2.08 22.72 -11.30
N ALA A 28 2.27 21.41 -11.16
CA ALA A 28 3.60 20.81 -10.96
C ALA A 28 4.49 20.84 -12.22
N GLN A 29 3.94 21.17 -13.39
CA GLN A 29 4.68 21.13 -14.66
C GLN A 29 5.50 22.39 -14.97
N GLN A 30 5.46 23.43 -14.12
CA GLN A 30 6.16 24.71 -14.36
C GLN A 30 7.26 25.03 -13.35
N GLN A 31 7.88 24.05 -12.72
CA GLN A 31 9.00 24.33 -11.80
C GLN A 31 10.34 24.42 -12.53
N PRO A 32 11.25 25.35 -12.09
CA PRO A 32 12.60 25.40 -12.59
C PRO A 32 13.29 24.05 -12.37
N LYS A 33 14.16 23.63 -13.29
CA LYS A 33 14.96 22.40 -13.22
C LYS A 33 15.68 22.31 -11.87
N ASN A 34 15.03 21.72 -10.89
CA ASN A 34 15.64 21.37 -9.62
C ASN A 34 16.01 19.89 -9.74
N ASP A 35 17.29 19.58 -9.73
CA ASP A 35 17.82 18.21 -9.90
C ASP A 35 17.17 17.22 -8.93
N PHE A 36 16.70 17.70 -7.78
CA PHE A 36 15.98 16.91 -6.81
C PHE A 36 14.69 16.29 -7.40
N TRP A 37 13.83 17.11 -8.02
CA TRP A 37 12.53 16.63 -8.54
C TRP A 37 12.68 15.73 -9.77
N GLN A 38 13.78 15.87 -10.53
CA GLN A 38 14.05 15.00 -11.66
C GLN A 38 14.42 13.57 -11.24
N ASN A 39 14.98 13.42 -10.03
CA ASN A 39 15.34 12.14 -9.45
C ASN A 39 14.23 11.53 -8.57
N MET A 40 13.13 12.28 -8.32
CA MET A 40 11.97 11.78 -7.60
C MET A 40 11.04 11.03 -8.54
N GLN A 41 10.64 9.85 -8.12
CA GLN A 41 9.61 9.06 -8.79
C GLN A 41 8.45 8.81 -7.83
N PHE A 42 7.26 8.99 -8.33
CA PHE A 42 6.03 8.71 -7.60
C PHE A 42 5.38 7.45 -8.16
N GLY A 43 4.82 6.66 -7.30
CA GLY A 43 4.20 5.43 -7.73
C GLY A 43 3.46 4.75 -6.60
N GLY A 44 3.42 3.44 -6.65
CA GLY A 44 2.78 2.65 -5.61
C GLY A 44 2.05 1.44 -6.15
N GLY A 45 1.14 0.92 -5.33
CA GLY A 45 0.31 -0.23 -5.63
C GLY A 45 -1.17 0.02 -5.31
N PHE A 46 -2.00 -0.73 -6.00
CA PHE A 46 -3.43 -0.86 -5.71
C PHE A 46 -3.76 -2.34 -5.66
N GLY A 47 -4.52 -2.75 -4.65
CA GLY A 47 -5.01 -4.11 -4.49
C GLY A 47 -6.53 -4.13 -4.38
N LEU A 48 -7.14 -5.05 -5.11
CA LEU A 48 -8.56 -5.38 -4.98
C LEU A 48 -8.69 -6.89 -4.99
N SER A 49 -9.32 -7.43 -3.95
CA SER A 49 -9.67 -8.84 -3.88
C SER A 49 -11.11 -8.97 -3.39
N VAL A 50 -11.92 -9.66 -4.17
CA VAL A 50 -13.34 -9.88 -3.86
C VAL A 50 -13.63 -11.37 -4.00
N GLY A 51 -14.23 -11.94 -2.97
CA GLY A 51 -14.62 -13.34 -2.91
C GLY A 51 -15.98 -13.51 -2.27
N SER A 52 -16.41 -14.75 -2.08
CA SER A 52 -17.65 -15.05 -1.35
C SER A 52 -17.43 -14.71 0.13
N GLY A 53 -18.08 -13.63 0.62
CA GLY A 53 -17.93 -13.17 2.01
C GLY A 53 -16.60 -12.49 2.33
N PHE A 54 -15.84 -12.06 1.31
CA PHE A 54 -14.54 -11.41 1.51
C PHE A 54 -14.36 -10.24 0.54
N THR A 55 -14.02 -9.08 1.07
CA THR A 55 -13.65 -7.89 0.30
C THR A 55 -12.38 -7.26 0.88
N ASN A 56 -11.38 -7.03 0.04
CA ASN A 56 -10.17 -6.32 0.42
C ASN A 56 -9.87 -5.24 -0.63
N VAL A 57 -9.74 -4.01 -0.19
CA VAL A 57 -9.33 -2.88 -1.01
C VAL A 57 -8.10 -2.26 -0.36
N SER A 58 -7.01 -2.15 -1.11
CA SER A 58 -5.77 -1.56 -0.60
C SER A 58 -5.18 -0.55 -1.58
N VAL A 59 -4.58 0.50 -1.03
CA VAL A 59 -3.83 1.51 -1.76
C VAL A 59 -2.51 1.74 -1.05
N ALA A 60 -1.43 1.78 -1.81
CA ALA A 60 -0.07 1.93 -1.27
C ALA A 60 0.73 2.95 -2.11
N PRO A 61 0.40 4.25 -2.04
CA PRO A 61 1.20 5.27 -2.71
C PRO A 61 2.61 5.34 -2.11
N SER A 62 3.59 5.59 -2.96
CA SER A 62 4.99 5.72 -2.54
C SER A 62 5.75 6.73 -3.38
N ALA A 63 6.81 7.27 -2.81
CA ALA A 63 7.75 8.17 -3.46
C ALA A 63 9.17 7.70 -3.22
N ILE A 64 9.96 7.58 -4.27
CA ILE A 64 11.36 7.18 -4.20
C ILE A 64 12.26 8.25 -4.83
N TYR A 65 13.44 8.40 -4.27
CA TYR A 65 14.51 9.23 -4.80
C TYR A 65 15.62 8.33 -5.37
N LYS A 66 15.94 8.51 -6.64
CA LYS A 66 17.06 7.84 -7.29
C LYS A 66 18.36 8.59 -7.00
N PHE A 67 19.25 7.99 -6.23
CA PHE A 67 20.58 8.54 -5.98
C PHE A 67 21.49 8.37 -7.20
N ASN A 68 21.30 7.24 -7.89
CA ASN A 68 21.98 6.87 -9.14
C ASN A 68 21.21 5.71 -9.80
N ASP A 69 21.76 5.15 -10.87
CA ASP A 69 21.13 4.05 -11.62
C ASP A 69 21.04 2.74 -10.82
N ILE A 70 21.84 2.61 -9.77
CA ILE A 70 21.92 1.40 -8.94
C ILE A 70 21.05 1.52 -7.68
N PHE A 71 21.08 2.69 -7.00
CA PHE A 71 20.48 2.87 -5.68
C PHE A 71 19.34 3.89 -5.70
N ALA A 72 18.24 3.51 -5.11
CA ALA A 72 17.13 4.41 -4.78
C ALA A 72 16.60 4.11 -3.38
N ALA A 73 16.06 5.13 -2.73
CA ALA A 73 15.34 4.94 -1.46
C ALA A 73 14.13 5.86 -1.40
N GLY A 74 13.16 5.50 -0.58
CA GLY A 74 11.94 6.27 -0.49
C GLY A 74 11.06 5.89 0.68
N VAL A 75 9.86 6.41 0.63
CA VAL A 75 8.83 6.20 1.63
C VAL A 75 7.54 5.77 0.96
N GLY A 76 6.76 4.94 1.65
CA GLY A 76 5.44 4.53 1.24
C GLY A 76 4.42 4.81 2.33
N LEU A 77 3.17 4.95 1.91
CA LEU A 77 2.00 4.91 2.79
C LEU A 77 1.17 3.71 2.39
N GLN A 78 0.42 3.16 3.34
CA GLN A 78 -0.51 2.07 3.07
C GLN A 78 -1.84 2.35 3.76
N GLY A 79 -2.92 2.07 3.03
CA GLY A 79 -4.28 2.05 3.55
C GLY A 79 -5.00 0.83 2.99
N SER A 80 -5.64 0.04 3.86
CA SER A 80 -6.44 -1.12 3.45
C SER A 80 -7.74 -1.18 4.23
N TYR A 81 -8.79 -1.58 3.54
CA TYR A 81 -10.08 -1.96 4.10
C TYR A 81 -10.31 -3.43 3.81
N ILE A 82 -10.54 -4.21 4.86
CA ILE A 82 -10.84 -5.64 4.76
C ILE A 82 -12.17 -5.88 5.46
N GLU A 83 -13.07 -6.56 4.77
CA GLU A 83 -14.36 -7.00 5.30
C GLU A 83 -14.47 -8.51 5.07
N VAL A 84 -14.75 -9.23 6.13
CA VAL A 84 -15.03 -10.67 6.10
C VAL A 84 -16.42 -10.87 6.67
N ASP A 85 -17.31 -11.45 5.86
CA ASP A 85 -18.67 -11.84 6.21
C ASP A 85 -18.82 -13.33 5.87
N ASP A 86 -18.38 -14.19 6.77
CA ASP A 86 -18.51 -15.64 6.66
C ASP A 86 -19.39 -16.19 7.79
N ARG A 87 -19.88 -17.43 7.63
CA ARG A 87 -20.80 -18.05 8.57
C ARG A 87 -20.29 -18.15 10.00
N ASP A 88 -18.97 -18.23 10.15
CA ASP A 88 -18.33 -18.46 11.44
C ASP A 88 -17.63 -17.22 12.02
N VAL A 89 -17.29 -16.23 11.17
CA VAL A 89 -16.53 -15.04 11.60
C VAL A 89 -16.89 -13.83 10.75
N ASN A 90 -17.36 -12.78 11.42
CA ASN A 90 -17.59 -11.47 10.79
C ASN A 90 -16.66 -10.44 11.41
N TYR A 91 -15.83 -9.78 10.60
CA TYR A 91 -15.01 -8.67 11.07
C TYR A 91 -14.75 -7.64 9.98
N ILE A 92 -14.53 -6.42 10.41
CA ILE A 92 -14.07 -5.32 9.57
C ILE A 92 -12.71 -4.85 10.09
N SER A 93 -11.73 -4.72 9.20
CA SER A 93 -10.39 -4.27 9.56
C SER A 93 -9.99 -3.06 8.73
N TYR A 94 -9.54 -2.02 9.42
CA TYR A 94 -8.91 -0.83 8.84
C TYR A 94 -7.43 -0.87 9.16
N ILE A 95 -6.61 -0.93 8.12
CA ILE A 95 -5.15 -1.01 8.23
C ILE A 95 -4.57 0.24 7.59
N TYR A 96 -3.69 0.94 8.29
CA TYR A 96 -2.98 2.08 7.75
C TYR A 96 -1.59 2.21 8.37
N GLY A 97 -0.68 2.79 7.61
CA GLY A 97 0.69 2.97 8.10
C GLY A 97 1.62 3.49 7.03
N GLY A 98 2.90 3.24 7.23
CA GLY A 98 3.94 3.67 6.32
C GLY A 98 5.09 2.70 6.23
N SER A 99 5.90 2.87 5.20
CA SER A 99 7.09 2.07 4.97
C SER A 99 8.30 2.92 4.56
N LEU A 100 9.48 2.39 4.86
CA LEU A 100 10.76 2.84 4.33
C LEU A 100 11.19 1.84 3.27
N ILE A 101 11.55 2.32 2.09
CA ILE A 101 11.83 1.50 0.92
C ILE A 101 13.28 1.76 0.48
N GLY A 102 14.06 0.69 0.33
CA GLY A 102 15.37 0.69 -0.30
C GLY A 102 15.35 -0.19 -1.54
N LEU A 103 15.87 0.32 -2.66
CA LEU A 103 15.94 -0.38 -3.93
C LEU A 103 17.37 -0.42 -4.44
N VAL A 104 17.77 -1.57 -4.97
CA VAL A 104 19.08 -1.79 -5.58
C VAL A 104 18.88 -2.50 -6.92
N ASN A 105 19.41 -1.92 -7.99
CA ASN A 105 19.41 -2.48 -9.34
C ASN A 105 20.84 -2.93 -9.69
N PRO A 106 21.25 -4.15 -9.30
CA PRO A 106 22.63 -4.62 -9.57
C PRO A 106 22.89 -4.79 -11.07
N ILE A 107 21.86 -5.01 -11.85
CA ILE A 107 21.85 -5.07 -13.31
C ILE A 107 20.51 -4.51 -13.84
N ASP A 108 20.50 -4.10 -15.11
CA ASP A 108 19.36 -3.39 -15.75
C ASP A 108 17.99 -4.07 -15.62
N LYS A 109 17.97 -5.38 -15.42
CA LYS A 109 16.73 -6.18 -15.42
C LYS A 109 16.33 -6.71 -14.05
N ILE A 110 17.18 -6.57 -13.06
CA ILE A 110 16.93 -7.11 -11.71
C ILE A 110 16.89 -5.99 -10.70
N GLN A 111 15.82 -5.92 -9.94
CA GLN A 111 15.69 -5.04 -8.79
C GLN A 111 15.58 -5.86 -7.52
N LEU A 112 16.46 -5.57 -6.57
CA LEU A 112 16.35 -6.02 -5.19
C LEU A 112 15.69 -4.93 -4.36
N SER A 113 14.92 -5.33 -3.36
CA SER A 113 14.26 -4.38 -2.45
C SER A 113 14.36 -4.82 -1.00
N ALA A 114 14.49 -3.84 -0.11
CA ALA A 114 14.28 -3.99 1.32
C ALA A 114 13.22 -2.97 1.74
N GLU A 115 12.19 -3.40 2.47
CA GLU A 115 11.09 -2.55 2.88
C GLU A 115 10.74 -2.81 4.33
N LEU A 116 10.91 -1.79 5.18
CA LEU A 116 10.48 -1.83 6.58
C LEU A 116 9.11 -1.15 6.67
N GLU A 117 8.11 -1.90 7.06
CA GLU A 117 6.73 -1.47 7.15
C GLU A 117 6.25 -1.46 8.60
N GLN A 118 5.51 -0.41 8.95
CA GLN A 118 4.84 -0.27 10.24
C GLN A 118 3.38 0.07 10.02
N LEU A 119 2.49 -0.84 10.40
CA LEU A 119 1.05 -0.71 10.22
C LEU A 119 0.33 -0.63 11.57
N ARG A 120 -0.72 0.17 11.61
CA ARG A 120 -1.74 0.15 12.65
C ARG A 120 -2.95 -0.60 12.11
N VAL A 121 -3.35 -1.61 12.83
CA VAL A 121 -4.52 -2.45 12.53
C VAL A 121 -5.60 -2.11 13.54
N ASN A 122 -6.80 -1.79 13.05
CA ASN A 122 -8.00 -1.61 13.85
C ASN A 122 -9.03 -2.61 13.37
N GLN A 123 -9.34 -3.58 14.21
CA GLN A 123 -10.29 -4.65 13.94
C GLN A 123 -11.55 -4.44 14.76
N GLU A 124 -12.71 -4.53 14.11
CA GLU A 124 -14.01 -4.45 14.74
C GLU A 124 -14.78 -5.75 14.49
N PHE A 125 -15.30 -6.33 15.54
CA PHE A 125 -16.10 -7.56 15.52
C PHE A 125 -17.56 -7.19 15.81
N PRO A 126 -18.41 -7.02 14.77
CA PRO A 126 -19.79 -6.58 14.96
C PRO A 126 -20.63 -7.51 15.84
N ASP A 127 -20.34 -8.82 15.82
CA ASP A 127 -21.12 -9.84 16.51
C ASP A 127 -20.85 -9.90 18.03
N PHE A 128 -19.70 -9.38 18.49
CA PHE A 128 -19.26 -9.50 19.91
C PHE A 128 -19.01 -8.16 20.59
N ASP A 129 -19.30 -7.01 19.93
CA ASP A 129 -18.97 -5.66 20.39
C ASP A 129 -17.49 -5.54 20.82
N GLY A 130 -16.62 -6.29 20.14
CA GLY A 130 -15.17 -6.37 20.39
C GLY A 130 -14.41 -5.49 19.43
N LYS A 131 -13.38 -4.81 19.96
CA LYS A 131 -12.40 -4.04 19.16
C LYS A 131 -11.01 -4.48 19.56
N ASP A 132 -10.20 -4.78 18.55
CA ASP A 132 -8.79 -5.06 18.74
C ASP A 132 -7.93 -4.08 17.92
N ASN A 133 -6.89 -3.57 18.57
CA ASN A 133 -6.02 -2.56 17.97
C ASN A 133 -4.57 -2.90 18.27
N PHE A 134 -3.79 -3.21 17.25
CA PHE A 134 -2.38 -3.55 17.43
C PHE A 134 -1.50 -2.92 16.35
N TRP A 135 -0.20 -2.92 16.61
CA TRP A 135 0.82 -2.55 15.65
C TRP A 135 1.42 -3.80 15.03
N ASN A 136 1.59 -3.75 13.71
CA ASN A 136 2.29 -4.79 12.97
C ASN A 136 3.54 -4.18 12.33
N THR A 137 4.68 -4.86 12.52
CA THR A 137 5.96 -4.51 11.90
C THR A 137 6.36 -5.63 10.97
N ALA A 138 6.64 -5.30 9.71
CA ALA A 138 7.12 -6.26 8.72
C ALA A 138 8.43 -5.76 8.09
N LEU A 139 9.33 -6.69 7.81
CA LEU A 139 10.54 -6.43 7.04
C LEU A 139 10.52 -7.33 5.80
N TYR A 140 10.36 -6.72 4.66
CA TYR A 140 10.36 -7.44 3.39
C TYR A 140 11.71 -7.36 2.70
N LEU A 141 12.19 -8.51 2.24
CA LEU A 141 13.25 -8.59 1.25
C LEU A 141 12.65 -9.12 -0.05
N GLY A 142 12.85 -8.41 -1.15
CA GLY A 142 12.25 -8.71 -2.43
C GLY A 142 13.25 -8.75 -3.56
N ALA A 143 12.87 -9.49 -4.60
CA ALA A 143 13.57 -9.51 -5.88
C ALA A 143 12.55 -9.54 -7.02
N GLY A 144 12.79 -8.78 -8.07
CA GLY A 144 11.88 -8.68 -9.19
C GLY A 144 12.56 -8.35 -10.51
N TYR A 145 11.82 -8.62 -11.58
CA TYR A 145 12.18 -8.19 -12.93
C TYR A 145 11.77 -6.74 -13.13
N TYR A 146 12.71 -5.92 -13.50
CA TYR A 146 12.58 -4.47 -13.66
C TYR A 146 12.56 -4.07 -15.14
N THR A 147 11.59 -3.24 -15.52
CA THR A 147 11.42 -2.75 -16.89
C THR A 147 11.55 -1.22 -17.00
N GLY A 148 12.23 -0.58 -16.06
CA GLY A 148 12.35 0.88 -16.00
C GLY A 148 11.26 1.56 -15.16
N ASN A 149 10.01 1.28 -15.42
CA ASN A 149 8.87 1.84 -14.69
C ASN A 149 8.11 0.82 -13.86
N VAL A 150 8.20 -0.45 -14.22
CA VAL A 150 7.44 -1.53 -13.56
C VAL A 150 8.41 -2.59 -13.05
N THR A 151 8.21 -3.01 -11.81
CA THR A 151 8.86 -4.19 -11.22
C THR A 151 7.82 -5.23 -10.88
N VAL A 152 8.00 -6.44 -11.37
CA VAL A 152 7.20 -7.61 -11.01
C VAL A 152 8.10 -8.62 -10.33
N GLY A 153 7.73 -9.08 -9.14
CA GLY A 153 8.59 -9.96 -8.37
C GLY A 153 7.90 -10.64 -7.20
N ILE A 154 8.74 -11.17 -6.34
CA ILE A 154 8.33 -11.78 -5.07
C ILE A 154 9.07 -11.09 -3.92
N ARG A 155 8.40 -10.99 -2.78
CA ARG A 155 8.97 -10.49 -1.53
C ARG A 155 8.71 -11.48 -0.40
N TYR A 156 9.65 -11.55 0.52
CA TYR A 156 9.62 -12.40 1.70
C TYR A 156 9.60 -11.54 2.96
N ASN A 157 8.62 -11.77 3.83
CA ASN A 157 8.57 -11.12 5.14
C ASN A 157 9.50 -11.86 6.12
N VAL A 158 10.61 -11.25 6.46
CA VAL A 158 11.63 -11.82 7.37
C VAL A 158 11.11 -11.90 8.82
N LEU A 159 10.21 -10.98 9.19
CA LEU A 159 9.58 -10.93 10.51
C LEU A 159 8.25 -11.67 10.57
N PHE A 160 7.94 -12.48 9.55
CA PHE A 160 6.68 -13.21 9.49
C PHE A 160 6.49 -14.13 10.69
N ASN A 161 5.32 -14.00 11.31
CA ASN A 161 4.86 -14.89 12.37
C ASN A 161 3.49 -15.47 11.97
N ARG A 162 3.31 -16.77 12.10
CA ARG A 162 2.03 -17.44 11.78
C ARG A 162 0.83 -16.97 12.60
N ASN A 163 1.09 -16.34 13.74
CA ASN A 163 0.06 -15.74 14.57
C ASN A 163 -0.25 -14.28 14.14
N ASP A 164 0.38 -13.81 13.07
CA ASP A 164 0.19 -12.48 12.55
C ASP A 164 -1.14 -12.42 11.77
N LEU A 165 -2.07 -11.62 12.24
CA LEU A 165 -3.42 -11.51 11.66
C LEU A 165 -3.45 -10.64 10.39
N VAL A 166 -2.32 -10.04 10.01
CA VAL A 166 -2.23 -9.14 8.85
C VAL A 166 -1.83 -9.87 7.57
N TYR A 167 -0.90 -10.81 7.68
CA TYR A 167 -0.35 -11.55 6.55
C TYR A 167 -0.48 -13.04 6.75
N ASN A 168 -1.14 -13.72 5.80
CA ASN A 168 -1.34 -15.16 5.86
C ASN A 168 -0.10 -15.95 5.42
N GLU A 169 0.77 -15.33 4.61
CA GLU A 169 1.93 -15.96 3.99
C GLU A 169 3.17 -15.07 4.09
N ALA A 170 4.33 -15.72 4.26
CA ALA A 170 5.61 -15.03 4.27
C ALA A 170 6.05 -14.58 2.87
N PHE A 171 5.71 -15.37 1.84
CA PHE A 171 6.01 -15.07 0.44
C PHE A 171 4.83 -14.39 -0.22
N MET A 172 5.09 -13.24 -0.86
CA MET A 172 4.06 -12.46 -1.54
C MET A 172 4.56 -12.01 -2.91
N PRO A 173 3.79 -12.25 -3.98
CA PRO A 173 4.03 -11.60 -5.26
C PRO A 173 3.74 -10.11 -5.14
N PHE A 174 4.46 -9.28 -5.89
CA PHE A 174 4.19 -7.86 -5.95
C PHE A 174 4.36 -7.29 -7.35
N VAL A 175 3.63 -6.22 -7.61
CA VAL A 175 3.82 -5.33 -8.76
C VAL A 175 4.01 -3.92 -8.22
N ARG A 176 5.07 -3.26 -8.66
CA ARG A 176 5.40 -1.89 -8.26
C ARG A 176 5.56 -1.05 -9.53
N VAL A 177 4.94 0.12 -9.55
CA VAL A 177 4.96 1.03 -10.69
C VAL A 177 5.42 2.40 -10.23
N TYR A 178 6.39 2.99 -10.93
CA TYR A 178 6.90 4.35 -10.69
C TYR A 178 6.92 5.17 -11.98
N PHE A 179 6.65 6.46 -11.83
CA PHE A 179 6.61 7.43 -12.93
C PHE A 179 7.51 8.63 -12.64
#